data_c6cf735257c476584952b3063cd8041a
#
_entry.id   c6cf735257c476584952b3063cd8041a
#
_cell.length_a   1.000
_cell.length_b   1.000
_cell.length_c   1.000
_cell.angle_alpha   90.00
_cell.angle_beta   90.00
_cell.angle_gamma   90.00
#
_symmetry.space_group_name_H-M   'P 1'
#
loop_
_entity.id
_entity.type
_entity.pdbx_description
1 polymer ?
#
loop_
_entity_poly.entity_id
_entity_poly.type
_entity_poly.pdbx_seq_one_letter_code
_entity_poly.pdbx_strand_id
1 'polypeptide(L)'
;IHLEGQNNLKQYYNYVNQAELAICSENYFSAAQLYEKAFIQKKPFGKDLKNAYIISCNFLNDKELSIYYAHQLFQRGFRDLFEISDSTMMKDVDFYQQLAILYDTTVRMYDLELEKKFESLASEMQMVRYYCNHPSDSCFNEINKVDRYCYQSLIEFYQEYSEISDCSVG
;
A
#
# COMPACT_ATOMS: atom_id res chain seq x y z
N ILE A 1 -19.78 -18.21 7.11
CA ILE A 1 -18.43 -17.62 6.85
C ILE A 1 -18.48 -16.55 5.74
N HIS A 2 -19.27 -16.72 4.65
CA HIS A 2 -19.32 -15.74 3.55
C HIS A 2 -20.05 -14.43 3.90
N LEU A 3 -21.06 -14.46 4.74
CA LEU A 3 -21.88 -13.28 5.10
C LEU A 3 -21.18 -12.31 6.06
N GLU A 4 -20.36 -12.81 6.99
CA GLU A 4 -19.60 -11.96 7.92
C GLU A 4 -18.52 -11.15 7.19
N GLY A 5 -17.79 -11.77 6.26
CA GLY A 5 -16.76 -11.07 5.50
C GLY A 5 -17.30 -9.94 4.61
N GLN A 6 -18.50 -10.11 4.05
CA GLN A 6 -19.16 -9.06 3.27
C GLN A 6 -19.64 -7.89 4.14
N ASN A 7 -20.12 -8.19 5.35
CA ASN A 7 -20.57 -7.16 6.29
C ASN A 7 -19.40 -6.30 6.79
N ASN A 8 -18.29 -6.93 7.11
CA ASN A 8 -17.06 -6.24 7.53
C ASN A 8 -16.49 -5.33 6.42
N LEU A 9 -16.53 -5.77 5.16
CA LEU A 9 -16.09 -4.97 4.03
C LEU A 9 -17.00 -3.75 3.81
N LYS A 10 -18.32 -3.92 3.94
CA LYS A 10 -19.27 -2.81 3.84
C LYS A 10 -19.07 -1.78 4.97
N GLN A 11 -18.84 -2.24 6.19
CA GLN A 11 -18.57 -1.37 7.33
C GLN A 11 -17.23 -0.65 7.18
N TYR A 12 -16.20 -1.33 6.69
CA TYR A 12 -14.91 -0.74 6.36
C TYR A 12 -15.07 0.47 5.43
N TYR A 13 -15.71 0.29 4.27
CA TYR A 13 -15.92 1.38 3.32
C TYR A 13 -16.82 2.48 3.85
N ASN A 14 -17.80 2.16 4.69
CA ASN A 14 -18.62 3.17 5.32
C ASN A 14 -17.80 4.09 6.22
N TYR A 15 -16.88 3.55 7.03
CA TYR A 15 -15.98 4.35 7.85
C TYR A 15 -14.94 5.11 7.02
N VAL A 16 -14.37 4.50 5.98
CA VAL A 16 -13.42 5.19 5.09
C VAL A 16 -14.09 6.39 4.40
N ASN A 17 -15.28 6.22 3.85
CA ASN A 17 -16.01 7.31 3.20
C ASN A 17 -16.33 8.45 4.18
N GLN A 18 -16.71 8.13 5.41
CA GLN A 18 -16.92 9.15 6.45
C GLN A 18 -15.61 9.85 6.83
N ALA A 19 -14.48 9.13 6.89
CA ALA A 19 -13.18 9.70 7.14
C ALA A 19 -12.78 10.68 6.01
N GLU A 20 -12.99 10.30 4.75
CA GLU A 20 -12.72 11.18 3.60
C GLU A 20 -13.61 12.45 3.64
N LEU A 21 -14.89 12.34 4.03
CA LEU A 21 -15.76 13.50 4.24
C LEU A 21 -15.28 14.39 5.40
N ALA A 22 -14.78 13.79 6.47
CA ALA A 22 -14.22 14.53 7.60
C ALA A 22 -12.94 15.29 7.19
N ILE A 23 -12.10 14.71 6.32
CA ILE A 23 -10.94 15.38 5.72
C ILE A 23 -11.39 16.60 4.90
N CYS A 24 -12.40 16.44 4.04
CA CYS A 24 -12.95 17.53 3.25
C CYS A 24 -13.48 18.69 4.12
N SER A 25 -13.86 18.40 5.36
CA SER A 25 -14.33 19.37 6.35
C SER A 25 -13.24 19.83 7.31
N GLU A 26 -11.97 19.49 7.03
CA GLU A 26 -10.79 19.78 7.86
C GLU A 26 -10.88 19.24 9.30
N ASN A 27 -11.77 18.26 9.53
CA ASN A 27 -11.92 17.60 10.83
C ASN A 27 -11.01 16.36 10.92
N TYR A 28 -9.71 16.60 10.99
CA TYR A 28 -8.67 15.57 10.96
C TYR A 28 -8.73 14.62 12.14
N PHE A 29 -9.12 15.10 13.32
CA PHE A 29 -9.28 14.26 14.50
C PHE A 29 -10.40 13.21 14.29
N SER A 30 -11.55 13.62 13.81
CA SER A 30 -12.63 12.70 13.47
C SER A 30 -12.24 11.75 12.34
N ALA A 31 -11.49 12.22 11.33
CA ALA A 31 -11.00 11.39 10.26
C ALA A 31 -10.08 10.27 10.76
N ALA A 32 -9.13 10.57 11.66
CA ALA A 32 -8.27 9.57 12.28
C ALA A 32 -9.06 8.49 13.02
N GLN A 33 -10.01 8.89 13.87
CA GLN A 33 -10.88 7.93 14.60
C GLN A 33 -11.71 7.05 13.66
N LEU A 34 -12.15 7.57 12.53
CA LEU A 34 -12.92 6.82 11.55
C LEU A 34 -12.04 5.83 10.80
N TYR A 35 -10.80 6.18 10.47
CA TYR A 35 -9.84 5.23 9.91
C TYR A 35 -9.52 4.11 10.90
N GLU A 36 -9.32 4.41 12.18
CA GLU A 36 -9.12 3.37 13.20
C GLU A 36 -10.30 2.39 13.24
N LYS A 37 -11.54 2.90 13.24
CA LYS A 37 -12.75 2.05 13.18
C LYS A 37 -12.80 1.21 11.91
N ALA A 38 -12.41 1.75 10.77
CA ALA A 38 -12.33 1.01 9.53
C ALA A 38 -11.30 -0.13 9.63
N PHE A 39 -10.13 0.14 10.18
CA PHE A 39 -9.02 -0.82 10.27
C PHE A 39 -9.29 -1.98 11.24
N ILE A 40 -10.19 -1.78 12.21
CA ILE A 40 -10.72 -2.87 13.04
C ILE A 40 -11.59 -3.83 12.22
N GLN A 41 -12.35 -3.33 11.25
CA GLN A 41 -13.25 -4.17 10.44
C GLN A 41 -12.49 -5.05 9.45
N LYS A 42 -11.38 -4.54 8.90
CA LYS A 42 -10.57 -5.21 7.89
C LYS A 42 -9.15 -4.62 7.87
N LYS A 43 -8.16 -5.44 7.52
CA LYS A 43 -6.80 -4.96 7.21
C LYS A 43 -6.87 -3.82 6.18
N PRO A 44 -6.31 -2.63 6.45
CA PRO A 44 -6.44 -1.45 5.59
C PRO A 44 -5.87 -1.69 4.19
N PHE A 45 -6.46 -1.03 3.19
CA PHE A 45 -5.82 -0.89 1.89
C PHE A 45 -4.67 0.12 1.97
N GLY A 46 -3.69 0.00 1.06
CA GLY A 46 -2.50 0.84 1.08
C GLY A 46 -2.82 2.34 1.00
N LYS A 47 -3.78 2.73 0.14
CA LYS A 47 -4.24 4.12 0.02
C LYS A 47 -4.80 4.66 1.34
N ASP A 48 -5.67 3.90 1.99
CA ASP A 48 -6.35 4.35 3.20
C ASP A 48 -5.37 4.45 4.38
N LEU A 49 -4.43 3.51 4.43
CA LEU A 49 -3.33 3.55 5.40
C LEU A 49 -2.40 4.76 5.18
N LYS A 50 -2.10 5.10 3.91
CA LYS A 50 -1.32 6.29 3.55
C LYS A 50 -2.05 7.57 3.97
N ASN A 51 -3.36 7.66 3.74
CA ASN A 51 -4.16 8.80 4.17
C ASN A 51 -4.16 8.92 5.71
N ALA A 52 -4.32 7.83 6.44
CA ALA A 52 -4.26 7.82 7.90
C ALA A 52 -2.88 8.28 8.41
N TYR A 53 -1.79 7.85 7.77
CA TYR A 53 -0.44 8.33 8.04
C TYR A 53 -0.32 9.84 7.84
N ILE A 54 -0.75 10.35 6.69
CA ILE A 54 -0.70 11.79 6.38
C ILE A 54 -1.46 12.60 7.43
N ILE A 55 -2.64 12.14 7.84
CA ILE A 55 -3.43 12.81 8.86
C ILE A 55 -2.69 12.86 10.20
N SER A 56 -2.18 11.72 10.66
CA SER A 56 -1.48 11.65 11.93
C SER A 56 -0.20 12.49 11.93
N CYS A 57 0.56 12.45 10.85
CA CYS A 57 1.83 13.15 10.72
C CYS A 57 1.65 14.65 10.48
N ASN A 58 0.83 15.04 9.48
CA ASN A 58 0.84 16.40 8.95
C ASN A 58 -0.20 17.31 9.61
N PHE A 59 -1.25 16.74 10.22
CA PHE A 59 -2.34 17.53 10.78
C PHE A 59 -2.51 17.35 12.28
N LEU A 60 -2.29 16.15 12.81
CA LEU A 60 -2.45 15.88 14.24
C LEU A 60 -1.14 15.98 15.01
N ASN A 61 -0.01 15.93 14.32
CA ASN A 61 1.34 15.91 14.90
C ASN A 61 1.49 14.75 15.94
N ASP A 62 0.83 13.63 15.67
CA ASP A 62 0.83 12.43 16.50
C ASP A 62 1.98 11.51 16.07
N LYS A 63 3.10 11.57 16.78
CA LYS A 63 4.32 10.80 16.45
C LYS A 63 4.12 9.30 16.58
N GLU A 64 3.45 8.85 17.63
CA GLU A 64 3.28 7.42 17.90
C GLU A 64 2.42 6.77 16.81
N LEU A 65 1.30 7.39 16.51
CA LEU A 65 0.40 6.92 15.48
C LEU A 65 1.04 6.99 14.09
N SER A 66 1.83 8.03 13.81
CA SER A 66 2.57 8.18 12.55
C SER A 66 3.60 7.06 12.38
N ILE A 67 4.40 6.76 13.39
CA ILE A 67 5.36 5.66 13.36
C ILE A 67 4.67 4.30 13.20
N TYR A 68 3.54 4.10 13.87
CA TYR A 68 2.74 2.88 13.73
C TYR A 68 2.25 2.66 12.28
N TYR A 69 1.72 3.69 11.64
CA TYR A 69 1.28 3.60 10.25
C TYR A 69 2.46 3.51 9.27
N ALA A 70 3.56 4.23 9.53
CA ALA A 70 4.77 4.15 8.72
C ALA A 70 5.33 2.73 8.68
N HIS A 71 5.36 2.03 9.81
CA HIS A 71 5.78 0.63 9.86
C HIS A 71 4.97 -0.26 8.92
N GLN A 72 3.64 -0.15 8.97
CA GLN A 72 2.78 -0.94 8.10
C GLN A 72 2.92 -0.56 6.62
N LEU A 73 3.21 0.72 6.31
CA LEU A 73 3.43 1.20 4.94
C LEU A 73 4.76 0.70 4.39
N PHE A 74 5.85 0.79 5.16
CA PHE A 74 7.14 0.25 4.76
C PHE A 74 7.09 -1.27 4.53
N GLN A 75 6.37 -2.01 5.37
CA GLN A 75 6.12 -3.44 5.16
C GLN A 75 5.36 -3.77 3.87
N ARG A 76 4.73 -2.78 3.25
CA ARG A 76 4.02 -2.89 1.97
C ARG A 76 4.77 -2.26 0.80
N GLY A 77 6.04 -1.88 1.01
CA GLY A 77 6.91 -1.33 -0.02
C GLY A 77 6.74 0.17 -0.28
N PHE A 78 5.97 0.90 0.53
CA PHE A 78 5.90 2.37 0.41
C PHE A 78 7.23 2.98 0.83
N ARG A 79 7.80 3.87 0.01
CA ARG A 79 9.13 4.49 0.24
C ARG A 79 9.10 6.00 0.31
N ASP A 80 8.00 6.61 -0.11
CA ASP A 80 7.83 8.06 -0.25
C ASP A 80 7.41 8.77 1.06
N LEU A 81 7.47 8.09 2.22
CA LEU A 81 6.99 8.66 3.47
C LEU A 81 7.80 9.88 3.92
N PHE A 82 9.10 9.92 3.63
CA PHE A 82 9.94 11.08 3.92
C PHE A 82 9.53 12.33 3.12
N GLU A 83 9.03 12.13 1.90
CA GLU A 83 8.63 13.22 1.01
C GLU A 83 7.25 13.76 1.35
N ILE A 84 6.35 12.90 1.82
CA ILE A 84 4.96 13.26 2.15
C ILE A 84 4.76 13.71 3.60
N SER A 85 5.77 13.52 4.45
CA SER A 85 5.73 13.95 5.85
C SER A 85 5.88 15.46 5.98
N ASP A 86 5.14 16.05 6.93
CA ASP A 86 5.25 17.48 7.22
C ASP A 86 6.66 17.85 7.66
N SER A 87 7.12 19.01 7.17
CA SER A 87 8.46 19.52 7.47
C SER A 87 8.70 19.77 8.95
N THR A 88 7.67 20.00 9.73
CA THR A 88 7.77 20.23 11.18
C THR A 88 8.06 18.92 11.89
N MET A 89 7.34 17.86 11.55
CA MET A 89 7.61 16.52 12.07
C MET A 89 9.00 16.03 11.66
N MET A 90 9.43 16.32 10.42
CA MET A 90 10.74 15.90 9.91
C MET A 90 11.91 16.64 10.57
N LYS A 91 11.67 17.79 11.21
CA LYS A 91 12.68 18.51 12.02
C LYS A 91 12.84 17.95 13.42
N ASP A 92 11.88 17.16 13.89
CA ASP A 92 12.01 16.44 15.14
C ASP A 92 13.01 15.29 14.97
N VAL A 93 14.14 15.40 15.64
CA VAL A 93 15.27 14.47 15.48
C VAL A 93 14.88 13.05 15.87
N ASP A 94 14.12 12.90 16.96
CA ASP A 94 13.71 11.57 17.45
C ASP A 94 12.73 10.91 16.48
N PHE A 95 11.76 11.66 15.95
CA PHE A 95 10.83 11.14 14.95
C PHE A 95 11.57 10.74 13.66
N TYR A 96 12.43 11.61 13.15
CA TYR A 96 13.21 11.32 11.94
C TYR A 96 14.08 10.08 12.10
N GLN A 97 14.78 9.95 13.24
CA GLN A 97 15.65 8.80 13.49
C GLN A 97 14.83 7.49 13.57
N GLN A 98 13.68 7.51 14.25
CA GLN A 98 12.80 6.34 14.32
C GLN A 98 12.30 5.94 12.94
N LEU A 99 11.85 6.91 12.14
CA LEU A 99 11.38 6.66 10.78
C LEU A 99 12.49 6.10 9.90
N ALA A 100 13.72 6.64 10.00
CA ALA A 100 14.88 6.19 9.23
C ALA A 100 15.31 4.76 9.61
N ILE A 101 15.37 4.45 10.91
CA ILE A 101 15.68 3.10 11.40
C ILE A 101 14.62 2.11 10.89
N LEU A 102 13.35 2.49 10.97
CA LEU A 102 12.24 1.66 10.53
C LEU A 102 12.30 1.39 9.03
N TYR A 103 12.59 2.42 8.24
CA TYR A 103 12.81 2.30 6.79
C TYR A 103 13.96 1.35 6.47
N ASP A 104 15.14 1.57 7.06
CA ASP A 104 16.34 0.77 6.80
C ASP A 104 16.14 -0.70 7.17
N THR A 105 15.54 -0.97 8.34
CA THR A 105 15.26 -2.34 8.79
C THR A 105 14.23 -3.05 7.90
N THR A 106 13.24 -2.33 7.40
CA THR A 106 12.18 -2.92 6.58
C THR A 106 12.65 -3.14 5.13
N VAL A 107 13.36 -2.17 4.56
CA VAL A 107 13.87 -2.27 3.17
C VAL A 107 14.88 -3.39 3.01
N ARG A 108 15.67 -3.69 4.04
CA ARG A 108 16.61 -4.83 4.01
C ARG A 108 15.92 -6.19 3.92
N MET A 109 14.65 -6.26 4.29
CA MET A 109 13.84 -7.50 4.15
C MET A 109 13.18 -7.63 2.78
N TYR A 110 13.23 -6.57 1.94
CA TYR A 110 12.69 -6.60 0.59
C TYR A 110 13.77 -7.01 -0.40
N ASP A 111 13.47 -8.02 -1.19
CA ASP A 111 14.28 -8.38 -2.35
C ASP A 111 14.10 -7.34 -3.46
N LEU A 112 15.14 -6.49 -3.62
CA LEU A 112 15.14 -5.41 -4.62
C LEU A 112 15.05 -5.93 -6.07
N GLU A 113 15.54 -7.14 -6.34
CA GLU A 113 15.43 -7.77 -7.65
C GLU A 113 13.98 -8.12 -7.95
N LEU A 114 13.29 -8.61 -6.93
CA LEU A 114 11.88 -8.92 -7.00
C LEU A 114 11.03 -7.71 -7.33
N GLU A 115 11.23 -6.63 -6.59
CA GLU A 115 10.52 -5.38 -6.83
C GLU A 115 10.70 -4.90 -8.27
N LYS A 116 11.93 -4.87 -8.78
CA LYS A 116 12.22 -4.50 -10.17
C LYS A 116 11.52 -5.41 -11.17
N LYS A 117 11.44 -6.71 -10.89
CA LYS A 117 10.72 -7.66 -11.74
C LYS A 117 9.23 -7.36 -11.78
N PHE A 118 8.61 -7.06 -10.63
CA PHE A 118 7.19 -6.65 -10.57
C PHE A 118 6.92 -5.31 -11.25
N GLU A 119 7.80 -4.32 -11.06
CA GLU A 119 7.68 -3.02 -11.74
C GLU A 119 7.79 -3.16 -13.25
N SER A 120 8.69 -4.02 -13.75
CA SER A 120 8.80 -4.33 -15.18
C SER A 120 7.53 -4.94 -15.73
N LEU A 121 6.98 -5.97 -15.06
CA LEU A 121 5.73 -6.61 -15.48
C LEU A 121 4.54 -5.65 -15.46
N ALA A 122 4.42 -4.82 -14.42
CA ALA A 122 3.37 -3.82 -14.33
C ALA A 122 3.49 -2.76 -15.43
N SER A 123 4.71 -2.33 -15.76
CA SER A 123 4.99 -1.39 -16.84
C SER A 123 4.60 -1.97 -18.21
N GLU A 124 4.95 -3.22 -18.48
CA GLU A 124 4.57 -3.90 -19.74
C GLU A 124 3.04 -3.97 -19.89
N MET A 125 2.33 -4.35 -18.84
CA MET A 125 0.86 -4.38 -18.84
C MET A 125 0.24 -3.00 -19.10
N GLN A 126 0.79 -1.95 -18.50
CA GLN A 126 0.29 -0.58 -18.69
C GLN A 126 0.61 -0.04 -20.07
N MET A 127 1.81 -0.30 -20.60
CA MET A 127 2.24 0.15 -21.93
C MET A 127 1.35 -0.40 -23.03
N VAL A 128 1.05 -1.69 -23.01
CA VAL A 128 0.16 -2.30 -24.00
C VAL A 128 -1.23 -1.68 -23.95
N ARG A 129 -1.78 -1.45 -22.74
CA ARG A 129 -3.08 -0.79 -22.59
C ARG A 129 -3.07 0.67 -23.03
N TYR A 130 -1.96 1.38 -22.80
CA TYR A 130 -1.80 2.77 -23.26
C TYR A 130 -1.76 2.88 -24.78
N TYR A 131 -1.03 2.00 -25.47
CA TYR A 131 -0.97 1.99 -26.93
C TYR A 131 -2.24 1.44 -27.58
N CYS A 132 -3.01 0.63 -26.87
CA CYS A 132 -4.29 0.10 -27.33
C CYS A 132 -5.49 1.02 -27.02
N ASN A 133 -5.35 2.32 -27.25
CA ASN A 133 -6.40 3.32 -26.98
C ASN A 133 -7.66 3.18 -27.83
N HIS A 134 -7.61 2.37 -28.91
CA HIS A 134 -8.77 2.08 -29.75
C HIS A 134 -9.07 0.58 -29.72
N PRO A 135 -10.30 0.19 -29.38
CA PRO A 135 -10.69 -1.21 -29.35
C PRO A 135 -10.65 -1.79 -30.79
N SER A 136 -9.65 -2.60 -31.05
CA SER A 136 -9.55 -3.43 -32.25
C SER A 136 -9.23 -4.86 -31.81
N ASP A 137 -9.61 -5.85 -32.64
CA ASP A 137 -9.31 -7.26 -32.36
C ASP A 137 -7.80 -7.51 -32.17
N SER A 138 -6.98 -6.76 -32.91
CA SER A 138 -5.52 -6.79 -32.75
C SER A 138 -5.06 -6.32 -31.36
N CYS A 139 -5.62 -5.23 -30.85
CA CYS A 139 -5.31 -4.71 -29.51
C CYS A 139 -5.74 -5.68 -28.42
N PHE A 140 -6.93 -6.27 -28.52
CA PHE A 140 -7.38 -7.27 -27.54
C PHE A 140 -6.46 -8.51 -27.52
N ASN A 141 -5.97 -8.93 -28.69
CA ASN A 141 -5.05 -10.06 -28.78
C ASN A 141 -3.70 -9.74 -28.13
N GLU A 142 -3.15 -8.54 -28.32
CA GLU A 142 -1.90 -8.13 -27.66
C GLU A 142 -2.05 -7.96 -26.16
N ILE A 143 -3.13 -7.34 -25.68
CA ILE A 143 -3.43 -7.25 -24.23
C ILE A 143 -3.52 -8.65 -23.62
N ASN A 144 -4.28 -9.56 -24.21
CA ASN A 144 -4.43 -10.92 -23.71
C ASN A 144 -3.11 -11.70 -23.69
N LYS A 145 -2.22 -11.45 -24.66
CA LYS A 145 -0.90 -12.08 -24.73
C LYS A 145 -0.01 -11.60 -23.59
N VAL A 146 0.04 -10.29 -23.34
CA VAL A 146 0.82 -9.70 -22.26
C VAL A 146 0.25 -10.10 -20.90
N ASP A 147 -1.06 -10.08 -20.72
CA ASP A 147 -1.70 -10.50 -19.47
C ASP A 147 -1.39 -11.98 -19.16
N ARG A 148 -1.40 -12.86 -20.15
CA ARG A 148 -1.00 -14.27 -19.96
C ARG A 148 0.48 -14.43 -19.58
N TYR A 149 1.35 -13.68 -20.24
CA TYR A 149 2.79 -13.68 -19.92
C TYR A 149 3.03 -13.20 -18.49
N CYS A 150 2.43 -12.07 -18.10
CA CYS A 150 2.57 -11.54 -16.74
C CYS A 150 1.99 -12.51 -15.69
N TYR A 151 0.84 -13.12 -15.98
CA TYR A 151 0.23 -14.11 -15.09
C TYR A 151 1.12 -15.34 -14.92
N GLN A 152 1.68 -15.86 -16.00
CA GLN A 152 2.61 -16.99 -15.95
C GLN A 152 3.88 -16.67 -15.16
N SER A 153 4.46 -15.49 -15.39
CA SER A 153 5.63 -15.00 -14.64
C SER A 153 5.36 -14.85 -13.15
N LEU A 154 4.14 -14.45 -12.76
CA LEU A 154 3.73 -14.38 -11.36
C LEU A 154 3.58 -15.77 -10.72
N ILE A 155 3.06 -16.74 -11.47
CA ILE A 155 2.96 -18.14 -10.98
C ILE A 155 4.35 -18.73 -10.74
N GLU A 156 5.24 -18.62 -11.73
CA GLU A 156 6.61 -19.12 -11.63
C GLU A 156 7.33 -18.50 -10.45
N PHE A 157 7.17 -17.19 -10.28
CA PHE A 157 7.68 -16.47 -9.14
C PHE A 157 7.11 -16.97 -7.81
N TYR A 158 5.79 -17.16 -7.71
CA TYR A 158 5.16 -17.65 -6.48
C TYR A 158 5.65 -19.06 -6.13
N GLN A 159 5.89 -19.91 -7.12
CA GLN A 159 6.45 -21.25 -6.91
C GLN A 159 7.89 -21.18 -6.38
N GLU A 160 8.74 -20.35 -6.99
CA GLU A 160 10.13 -20.14 -6.55
C GLU A 160 10.21 -19.60 -5.11
N TYR A 161 9.32 -18.64 -4.75
CA TYR A 161 9.31 -18.07 -3.41
C TYR A 161 8.67 -18.97 -2.34
N SER A 162 7.72 -19.82 -2.70
CA SER A 162 7.15 -20.77 -1.76
C SER A 162 8.15 -21.86 -1.38
N GLU A 163 9.01 -22.29 -2.30
CA GLU A 163 10.08 -23.24 -2.02
C GLU A 163 11.17 -22.66 -1.09
N ILE A 164 11.45 -21.33 -1.19
CA ILE A 164 12.41 -20.65 -0.31
C ILE A 164 11.86 -20.50 1.11
N SER A 165 10.55 -20.24 1.27
CA SER A 165 9.93 -20.09 2.59
C SER A 165 9.87 -21.40 3.37
N ASP A 166 9.76 -22.54 2.70
CA ASP A 166 9.75 -23.85 3.35
C ASP A 166 11.17 -24.29 3.80
N CYS A 167 12.23 -23.75 3.20
CA CYS A 167 13.61 -24.01 3.61
C CYS A 167 14.06 -23.22 4.86
N SER A 168 13.31 -22.21 5.29
CA SER A 168 13.69 -21.35 6.42
C SER A 168 13.10 -21.74 7.77
N VAL A 169 12.38 -22.88 7.85
CA VAL A 169 11.73 -23.41 9.07
C VAL A 169 12.33 -24.77 9.46
N GLY A 170 13.63 -24.91 9.26
CA GLY A 170 14.41 -26.07 9.72
C GLY A 170 15.28 -25.76 10.93
#